data_fa39bad97b18d256d4c514eeec7c2fe3
#
_entry.id   fa39bad97b18d256d4c514eeec7c2fe3
#
_cell.length_a   1.000
_cell.length_b   1.000
_cell.length_c   1.000
_cell.angle_alpha   90.00
_cell.angle_beta   90.00
_cell.angle_gamma   90.00
#
_symmetry.space_group_name_H-M   'P 1'
#
loop_
_entity.id
_entity.type
_entity.pdbx_description
1 polymer ?
#
loop_
_entity_poly.entity_id
_entity_poly.type
_entity_poly.pdbx_seq_one_letter_code
_entity_poly.pdbx_strand_id
1 'polypeptide(L)'
;MSKKVFIKTFGCQMNEYDSDKMSDVLHAAEGYEPTQDISEADLILFNTCSVREKAQEKVFSDLGRVKHLKEKGVLIGVGGCVASQEGAAIIARAPYVDVVFGPQTLHRLPDLLEKRSRLGKPQVDISFPEIEKFDHLPPARVEGASAFVSIMEGCSKYCSYCVVPYTRGEEVSRPFEDVLVEVAGLADQGVKEITLLGQNVNAYRGKMGTSSEIADFATLLDYVHDIPGVERIRYVTSHPNEFTQSLIDSYARLPKLVNHLHLPVQHGSDKILMAMKRGYTAMEYKSTIRKLRAIRPDLAMSSDFIVGFPGETDEDFDKMMRLIDNVGYDTSFSFIYSPRPGTPAANIKDDTPHSVKLKRLQHLQSTIDKSVEAISASRLGTIQRVLVEGPARKTPNALFGRTECNRPVVFTGPDRSIGQLVDIRITEAPMRSLRGEVVTVDEALAV
;
A
#
# COMPACT_ATOMS: atom_id res chain seq x y z
N MET A 1 -21.17 10.43 -26.43
CA MET A 1 -21.09 10.14 -24.98
C MET A 1 -19.65 9.81 -24.69
N SER A 2 -19.10 10.24 -23.56
CA SER A 2 -17.77 9.85 -23.12
C SER A 2 -17.75 8.36 -22.83
N LYS A 3 -16.69 7.65 -23.21
CA LYS A 3 -16.49 6.24 -22.87
C LYS A 3 -16.32 6.11 -21.35
N LYS A 4 -16.83 5.05 -20.74
CA LYS A 4 -16.73 4.80 -19.29
C LYS A 4 -15.85 3.62 -18.97
N VAL A 5 -14.97 3.77 -17.97
CA VAL A 5 -14.14 2.68 -17.46
C VAL A 5 -14.50 2.33 -16.02
N PHE A 6 -14.73 1.05 -15.78
CA PHE A 6 -14.86 0.49 -14.43
C PHE A 6 -13.58 -0.24 -14.05
N ILE A 7 -12.91 0.18 -12.97
CA ILE A 7 -11.67 -0.44 -12.49
C ILE A 7 -11.95 -1.10 -11.14
N LYS A 8 -11.76 -2.41 -11.08
CA LYS A 8 -11.83 -3.16 -9.83
C LYS A 8 -10.43 -3.47 -9.32
N THR A 9 -10.04 -2.80 -8.25
CA THR A 9 -8.73 -2.96 -7.64
C THR A 9 -8.74 -4.04 -6.57
N PHE A 10 -7.74 -4.92 -6.61
CA PHE A 10 -7.46 -5.91 -5.59
C PHE A 10 -6.09 -5.63 -4.99
N GLY A 11 -5.94 -5.78 -3.67
CA GLY A 11 -4.64 -5.91 -3.03
C GLY A 11 -4.20 -4.75 -2.16
N CYS A 12 -3.15 -4.07 -2.56
CA CYS A 12 -2.42 -3.08 -1.76
C CYS A 12 -2.50 -1.67 -2.35
N GLN A 13 -1.99 -0.69 -1.62
CA GLN A 13 -1.94 0.72 -2.02
C GLN A 13 -1.20 0.96 -3.35
N MET A 14 -0.17 0.14 -3.66
CA MET A 14 0.46 0.19 -4.99
C MET A 14 -0.52 -0.13 -6.11
N ASN A 15 -1.45 -1.08 -5.89
CA ASN A 15 -2.48 -1.36 -6.88
C ASN A 15 -3.54 -0.25 -6.95
N GLU A 16 -3.82 0.44 -5.84
CA GLU A 16 -4.67 1.64 -5.85
C GLU A 16 -4.02 2.73 -6.72
N TYR A 17 -2.75 3.04 -6.46
CA TYR A 17 -1.97 3.95 -7.30
C TYR A 17 -1.96 3.52 -8.79
N ASP A 18 -1.68 2.24 -9.08
CA ASP A 18 -1.69 1.74 -10.45
C ASP A 18 -3.07 1.92 -11.11
N SER A 19 -4.18 1.75 -10.36
CA SER A 19 -5.54 1.95 -10.88
C SER A 19 -5.85 3.41 -11.19
N ASP A 20 -5.41 4.34 -10.34
CA ASP A 20 -5.54 5.77 -10.58
C ASP A 20 -4.77 6.16 -11.86
N LYS A 21 -3.53 5.66 -12.01
CA LYS A 21 -2.73 5.89 -13.23
C LYS A 21 -3.32 5.24 -14.48
N MET A 22 -3.95 4.05 -14.38
CA MET A 22 -4.71 3.48 -15.51
C MET A 22 -5.86 4.40 -15.93
N SER A 23 -6.59 4.97 -14.96
CA SER A 23 -7.66 5.93 -15.24
C SER A 23 -7.13 7.19 -15.90
N ASP A 24 -6.01 7.75 -15.41
CA ASP A 24 -5.37 8.95 -15.97
C ASP A 24 -4.91 8.72 -17.41
N VAL A 25 -4.24 7.60 -17.68
CA VAL A 25 -3.76 7.23 -19.03
C VAL A 25 -4.90 7.06 -20.01
N LEU A 26 -5.97 6.37 -19.62
CA LEU A 26 -7.15 6.16 -20.47
C LEU A 26 -7.92 7.47 -20.71
N HIS A 27 -8.00 8.34 -19.71
CA HIS A 27 -8.61 9.66 -19.87
C HIS A 27 -7.83 10.52 -20.85
N ALA A 28 -6.51 10.61 -20.67
CA ALA A 28 -5.64 11.43 -21.51
C ALA A 28 -5.61 10.96 -22.97
N ALA A 29 -5.62 9.64 -23.24
CA ALA A 29 -5.52 9.09 -24.57
C ALA A 29 -6.86 9.02 -25.32
N GLU A 30 -7.93 8.63 -24.65
CA GLU A 30 -9.22 8.30 -25.31
C GLU A 30 -10.43 8.95 -24.63
N GLY A 31 -10.26 9.79 -23.60
CA GLY A 31 -11.35 10.49 -22.90
C GLY A 31 -12.26 9.57 -22.09
N TYR A 32 -11.75 8.44 -21.59
CA TYR A 32 -12.50 7.59 -20.66
C TYR A 32 -12.76 8.32 -19.35
N GLU A 33 -13.98 8.19 -18.84
CA GLU A 33 -14.36 8.67 -17.51
C GLU A 33 -14.60 7.49 -16.55
N PRO A 34 -14.13 7.59 -15.29
CA PRO A 34 -14.34 6.53 -14.31
C PRO A 34 -15.84 6.39 -13.97
N THR A 35 -16.29 5.12 -13.76
CA THR A 35 -17.63 4.83 -13.26
C THR A 35 -17.58 3.83 -12.11
N GLN A 36 -18.53 3.97 -11.18
CA GLN A 36 -18.74 2.99 -10.11
C GLN A 36 -19.80 1.94 -10.49
N ASP A 37 -20.55 2.16 -11.58
CA ASP A 37 -21.54 1.22 -12.08
C ASP A 37 -20.96 0.38 -13.23
N ILE A 38 -20.73 -0.89 -12.96
CA ILE A 38 -20.18 -1.84 -13.94
C ILE A 38 -21.10 -2.03 -15.16
N SER A 39 -22.40 -1.77 -15.03
CA SER A 39 -23.39 -1.90 -16.11
C SER A 39 -23.30 -0.80 -17.16
N GLU A 40 -22.68 0.33 -16.82
CA GLU A 40 -22.46 1.48 -17.70
C GLU A 40 -21.07 1.49 -18.36
N ALA A 41 -20.21 0.54 -18.01
CA ALA A 41 -18.83 0.53 -18.46
C ALA A 41 -18.71 0.06 -19.92
N ASP A 42 -17.90 0.78 -20.71
CA ASP A 42 -17.41 0.34 -22.02
C ASP A 42 -16.14 -0.51 -21.89
N LEU A 43 -15.39 -0.29 -20.82
CA LEU A 43 -14.18 -1.03 -20.48
C LEU A 43 -14.22 -1.43 -19.00
N ILE A 44 -13.97 -2.71 -18.71
CA ILE A 44 -13.83 -3.23 -17.35
C ILE A 44 -12.40 -3.71 -17.15
N LEU A 45 -11.73 -3.17 -16.14
CA LEU A 45 -10.37 -3.55 -15.76
C LEU A 45 -10.35 -4.21 -14.37
N PHE A 46 -9.64 -5.32 -14.27
CA PHE A 46 -9.33 -5.97 -13.00
C PHE A 46 -7.86 -5.77 -12.69
N ASN A 47 -7.53 -4.87 -11.76
CA ASN A 47 -6.16 -4.68 -11.29
C ASN A 47 -5.88 -5.67 -10.15
N THR A 48 -4.97 -6.60 -10.40
CA THR A 48 -4.83 -7.85 -9.64
C THR A 48 -3.59 -7.86 -8.74
N CYS A 49 -3.68 -8.56 -7.60
CA CYS A 49 -2.61 -8.66 -6.60
C CYS A 49 -2.21 -10.12 -6.39
N SER A 50 -0.91 -10.39 -6.35
CA SER A 50 -0.34 -11.72 -6.08
C SER A 50 0.01 -11.97 -4.61
N VAL A 51 -0.13 -10.97 -3.73
CA VAL A 51 0.25 -11.08 -2.31
C VAL A 51 -0.66 -12.06 -1.55
N ARG A 52 -1.95 -12.15 -1.91
CA ARG A 52 -2.92 -13.03 -1.25
C ARG A 52 -3.35 -14.16 -2.17
N GLU A 53 -3.20 -15.42 -1.73
CA GLU A 53 -3.57 -16.61 -2.51
C GLU A 53 -5.01 -16.57 -3.03
N LYS A 54 -5.96 -16.25 -2.18
CA LYS A 54 -7.38 -16.14 -2.55
C LYS A 54 -7.68 -14.99 -3.54
N ALA A 55 -6.74 -14.08 -3.78
CA ALA A 55 -6.96 -12.98 -4.72
C ALA A 55 -7.05 -13.48 -6.17
N GLN A 56 -6.23 -14.46 -6.55
CA GLN A 56 -6.22 -15.03 -7.90
C GLN A 56 -7.56 -15.72 -8.23
N GLU A 57 -8.04 -16.63 -7.36
CA GLU A 57 -9.32 -17.32 -7.58
C GLU A 57 -10.51 -16.32 -7.58
N LYS A 58 -10.43 -15.30 -6.77
CA LYS A 58 -11.44 -14.23 -6.76
C LYS A 58 -11.46 -13.45 -8.08
N VAL A 59 -10.31 -13.19 -8.70
CA VAL A 59 -10.23 -12.55 -10.03
C VAL A 59 -10.99 -13.39 -11.07
N PHE A 60 -10.74 -14.69 -11.15
CA PHE A 60 -11.44 -15.56 -12.10
C PHE A 60 -12.94 -15.69 -11.82
N SER A 61 -13.35 -15.70 -10.54
CA SER A 61 -14.76 -15.66 -10.17
C SER A 61 -15.43 -14.37 -10.64
N ASP A 62 -14.77 -13.22 -10.43
CA ASP A 62 -15.30 -11.92 -10.86
C ASP A 62 -15.30 -11.76 -12.39
N LEU A 63 -14.28 -12.27 -13.08
CA LEU A 63 -14.25 -12.36 -14.55
C LEU A 63 -15.45 -13.15 -15.09
N GLY A 64 -15.77 -14.28 -14.45
CA GLY A 64 -16.95 -15.08 -14.83
C GLY A 64 -18.26 -14.31 -14.72
N ARG A 65 -18.39 -13.44 -13.71
CA ARG A 65 -19.61 -12.62 -13.50
C ARG A 65 -19.83 -11.57 -14.59
N VAL A 66 -18.76 -11.05 -15.20
CA VAL A 66 -18.86 -10.00 -16.25
C VAL A 66 -18.85 -10.54 -17.67
N LYS A 67 -18.65 -11.88 -17.85
CA LYS A 67 -18.57 -12.50 -19.16
C LYS A 67 -19.75 -12.13 -20.10
N HIS A 68 -20.96 -12.07 -19.56
CA HIS A 68 -22.16 -11.74 -20.32
C HIS A 68 -22.14 -10.33 -20.92
N LEU A 69 -21.35 -9.40 -20.38
CA LEU A 69 -21.24 -8.03 -20.88
C LEU A 69 -20.46 -7.98 -22.21
N LYS A 70 -19.72 -9.01 -22.57
CA LYS A 70 -19.10 -9.13 -23.91
C LYS A 70 -20.10 -9.08 -25.04
N GLU A 71 -21.31 -9.60 -24.85
CA GLU A 71 -22.39 -9.56 -25.84
C GLU A 71 -22.86 -8.15 -26.13
N LYS A 72 -22.61 -7.21 -25.19
CA LYS A 72 -22.89 -5.77 -25.33
C LYS A 72 -21.72 -4.99 -25.90
N GLY A 73 -20.62 -5.64 -26.29
CA GLY A 73 -19.43 -5.00 -26.84
C GLY A 73 -18.43 -4.47 -25.80
N VAL A 74 -18.64 -4.71 -24.49
CA VAL A 74 -17.75 -4.25 -23.40
C VAL A 74 -16.39 -4.94 -23.52
N LEU A 75 -15.30 -4.16 -23.42
CA LEU A 75 -13.95 -4.68 -23.36
C LEU A 75 -13.61 -5.10 -21.93
N ILE A 76 -12.85 -6.20 -21.78
CA ILE A 76 -12.43 -6.73 -20.47
C ILE A 76 -10.91 -6.86 -20.44
N GLY A 77 -10.27 -6.22 -19.45
CA GLY A 77 -8.84 -6.28 -19.25
C GLY A 77 -8.45 -6.79 -17.86
N VAL A 78 -7.28 -7.42 -17.78
CA VAL A 78 -6.67 -7.88 -16.53
C VAL A 78 -5.25 -7.29 -16.43
N GLY A 79 -5.04 -6.49 -15.41
CA GLY A 79 -3.75 -5.86 -15.11
C GLY A 79 -3.18 -6.28 -13.76
N GLY A 80 -1.94 -5.86 -13.46
CA GLY A 80 -1.31 -6.00 -12.17
C GLY A 80 -0.49 -7.28 -11.96
N CYS A 81 -0.19 -7.62 -10.70
CA CYS A 81 0.81 -8.64 -10.37
C CYS A 81 0.41 -10.07 -10.78
N VAL A 82 -0.88 -10.45 -10.70
CA VAL A 82 -1.33 -11.77 -11.21
C VAL A 82 -1.25 -11.79 -12.73
N ALA A 83 -1.55 -10.68 -13.39
CA ALA A 83 -1.40 -10.57 -14.84
C ALA A 83 0.05 -10.80 -15.28
N SER A 84 1.03 -10.21 -14.57
CA SER A 84 2.47 -10.45 -14.82
C SER A 84 2.88 -11.90 -14.58
N GLN A 85 2.30 -12.56 -13.58
CA GLN A 85 2.63 -13.95 -13.24
C GLN A 85 2.05 -14.95 -14.24
N GLU A 86 0.79 -14.78 -14.64
CA GLU A 86 0.02 -15.74 -15.43
C GLU A 86 0.09 -15.44 -16.95
N GLY A 87 0.18 -14.18 -17.33
CA GLY A 87 0.29 -13.77 -18.73
C GLY A 87 -0.80 -14.37 -19.63
N ALA A 88 -0.38 -15.03 -20.70
CA ALA A 88 -1.28 -15.65 -21.68
C ALA A 88 -2.17 -16.78 -21.09
N ALA A 89 -1.81 -17.37 -19.95
CA ALA A 89 -2.63 -18.40 -19.30
C ALA A 89 -3.99 -17.83 -18.85
N ILE A 90 -4.07 -16.51 -18.55
CA ILE A 90 -5.36 -15.84 -18.24
C ILE A 90 -6.31 -15.96 -19.44
N ILE A 91 -5.82 -15.70 -20.65
CA ILE A 91 -6.64 -15.80 -21.87
C ILE A 91 -7.05 -17.26 -22.15
N ALA A 92 -6.14 -18.20 -21.92
CA ALA A 92 -6.47 -19.64 -22.09
C ALA A 92 -7.60 -20.07 -21.15
N ARG A 93 -7.63 -19.57 -19.91
CA ARG A 93 -8.67 -19.86 -18.91
C ARG A 93 -9.95 -19.01 -19.10
N ALA A 94 -9.80 -17.78 -19.59
CA ALA A 94 -10.88 -16.81 -19.81
C ALA A 94 -10.78 -16.17 -21.21
N PRO A 95 -11.19 -16.88 -22.31
CA PRO A 95 -11.00 -16.42 -23.70
C PRO A 95 -11.73 -15.14 -24.08
N TYR A 96 -12.60 -14.64 -23.21
CA TYR A 96 -13.33 -13.38 -23.37
C TYR A 96 -12.54 -12.16 -22.84
N VAL A 97 -11.37 -12.34 -22.26
CA VAL A 97 -10.47 -11.25 -21.86
C VAL A 97 -9.80 -10.68 -23.11
N ASP A 98 -9.81 -9.37 -23.26
CA ASP A 98 -9.29 -8.64 -24.42
C ASP A 98 -7.84 -8.24 -24.27
N VAL A 99 -7.45 -7.78 -23.07
CA VAL A 99 -6.08 -7.31 -22.80
C VAL A 99 -5.57 -7.86 -21.46
N VAL A 100 -4.29 -8.25 -21.44
CA VAL A 100 -3.57 -8.65 -20.23
C VAL A 100 -2.28 -7.85 -20.17
N PHE A 101 -2.01 -7.15 -19.06
CA PHE A 101 -0.83 -6.30 -18.94
C PHE A 101 -0.27 -6.30 -17.53
N GLY A 102 1.06 -6.15 -17.43
CA GLY A 102 1.76 -6.04 -16.17
C GLY A 102 1.63 -4.62 -15.55
N PRO A 103 2.01 -4.44 -14.27
CA PRO A 103 2.07 -3.11 -13.67
C PRO A 103 3.11 -2.21 -14.35
N GLN A 104 4.13 -2.78 -14.99
CA GLN A 104 5.18 -2.04 -15.69
C GLN A 104 4.76 -1.52 -17.07
N THR A 105 3.69 -2.09 -17.64
CA THR A 105 3.21 -1.77 -18.99
C THR A 105 1.85 -1.08 -18.99
N LEU A 106 1.36 -0.61 -17.84
CA LEU A 106 0.05 0.04 -17.72
C LEU A 106 -0.07 1.31 -18.60
N HIS A 107 1.03 2.03 -18.83
CA HIS A 107 1.08 3.21 -19.71
C HIS A 107 0.79 2.87 -21.19
N ARG A 108 1.00 1.60 -21.58
CA ARG A 108 0.74 1.10 -22.95
C ARG A 108 -0.70 0.58 -23.12
N LEU A 109 -1.56 0.73 -22.10
CA LEU A 109 -2.92 0.22 -22.15
C LEU A 109 -3.76 0.77 -23.33
N PRO A 110 -3.70 2.06 -23.71
CA PRO A 110 -4.37 2.57 -24.90
C PRO A 110 -3.91 1.86 -26.18
N ASP A 111 -2.62 1.68 -26.38
CA ASP A 111 -2.06 0.98 -27.53
C ASP A 111 -2.52 -0.50 -27.60
N LEU A 112 -2.63 -1.15 -26.44
CA LEU A 112 -3.12 -2.54 -26.37
C LEU A 112 -4.60 -2.62 -26.76
N LEU A 113 -5.42 -1.65 -26.36
CA LEU A 113 -6.84 -1.57 -26.72
C LEU A 113 -6.99 -1.27 -28.22
N GLU A 114 -6.20 -0.35 -28.79
CA GLU A 114 -6.17 -0.09 -30.22
C GLU A 114 -5.77 -1.33 -31.04
N LYS A 115 -4.67 -1.99 -30.65
CA LYS A 115 -4.22 -3.24 -31.28
C LYS A 115 -5.29 -4.33 -31.19
N ARG A 116 -5.99 -4.46 -30.04
CA ARG A 116 -7.08 -5.38 -29.86
C ARG A 116 -8.22 -5.09 -30.84
N SER A 117 -8.60 -3.82 -30.98
CA SER A 117 -9.67 -3.40 -31.90
C SER A 117 -9.29 -3.70 -33.36
N ARG A 118 -8.06 -3.36 -33.76
CA ARG A 118 -7.57 -3.54 -35.14
C ARG A 118 -7.40 -5.02 -35.53
N LEU A 119 -6.82 -5.84 -34.62
CA LEU A 119 -6.44 -7.23 -34.92
C LEU A 119 -7.55 -8.25 -34.60
N GLY A 120 -8.58 -7.85 -33.88
CA GLY A 120 -9.69 -8.74 -33.49
C GLY A 120 -9.30 -9.88 -32.52
N LYS A 121 -8.12 -9.84 -31.93
CA LYS A 121 -7.59 -10.89 -31.04
C LYS A 121 -7.02 -10.30 -29.74
N PRO A 122 -7.05 -11.06 -28.62
CA PRO A 122 -6.50 -10.62 -27.35
C PRO A 122 -5.05 -10.17 -27.45
N GLN A 123 -4.68 -9.19 -26.62
CA GLN A 123 -3.31 -8.66 -26.52
C GLN A 123 -2.74 -8.94 -25.14
N VAL A 124 -1.44 -9.25 -25.08
CA VAL A 124 -0.70 -9.51 -23.83
C VAL A 124 0.59 -8.71 -23.85
N ASP A 125 0.82 -7.88 -22.82
CA ASP A 125 2.10 -7.23 -22.58
C ASP A 125 2.44 -7.28 -21.08
N ILE A 126 3.30 -8.21 -20.71
CA ILE A 126 3.82 -8.41 -19.35
C ILE A 126 5.34 -8.20 -19.31
N SER A 127 5.88 -7.45 -20.27
CA SER A 127 7.29 -7.13 -20.31
C SER A 127 7.71 -6.23 -19.14
N PHE A 128 9.03 -6.19 -18.90
CA PHE A 128 9.64 -5.30 -17.89
C PHE A 128 10.52 -4.29 -18.62
N PRO A 129 9.94 -3.22 -19.18
CA PRO A 129 10.74 -2.16 -19.79
C PRO A 129 11.53 -1.42 -18.70
N GLU A 130 12.77 -1.05 -19.00
CA GLU A 130 13.52 -0.17 -18.12
C GLU A 130 12.88 1.23 -18.11
N ILE A 131 12.44 1.70 -16.93
CA ILE A 131 12.01 3.08 -16.57
C ILE A 131 10.84 3.70 -17.39
N GLU A 132 10.47 3.22 -18.57
CA GLU A 132 9.45 3.81 -19.45
C GLU A 132 8.10 4.18 -18.76
N LYS A 133 7.70 3.43 -17.76
CA LYS A 133 6.40 3.65 -17.10
C LYS A 133 6.24 5.08 -16.57
N PHE A 134 7.23 5.56 -15.84
CA PHE A 134 7.13 6.87 -15.19
C PHE A 134 7.28 8.02 -16.18
N ASP A 135 8.04 7.83 -17.28
CA ASP A 135 8.25 8.84 -18.32
C ASP A 135 6.97 9.11 -19.13
N HIS A 136 6.04 8.17 -19.17
CA HIS A 136 4.83 8.22 -20.00
C HIS A 136 3.52 8.33 -19.20
N LEU A 137 3.58 8.58 -17.88
CA LEU A 137 2.38 8.81 -17.09
C LEU A 137 1.94 10.27 -17.20
N PRO A 138 0.65 10.54 -17.46
CA PRO A 138 0.12 11.89 -17.42
C PRO A 138 0.16 12.47 -16.00
N PRO A 139 0.04 13.80 -15.84
CA PRO A 139 -0.13 14.41 -14.53
C PRO A 139 -1.28 13.76 -13.75
N ALA A 140 -1.07 13.53 -12.45
CA ALA A 140 -2.07 12.93 -11.59
C ALA A 140 -3.29 13.85 -11.44
N ARG A 141 -4.49 13.28 -11.57
CA ARG A 141 -5.74 13.94 -11.19
C ARG A 141 -6.10 13.52 -9.76
N VAL A 142 -6.49 14.46 -8.94
CA VAL A 142 -6.75 14.19 -7.51
C VAL A 142 -8.23 14.35 -7.19
N GLU A 143 -8.77 13.34 -6.53
CA GLU A 143 -10.04 13.43 -5.82
C GLU A 143 -9.76 13.25 -4.32
N GLY A 144 -9.63 14.34 -3.57
CA GLY A 144 -9.47 14.30 -2.11
C GLY A 144 -8.22 14.98 -1.57
N ALA A 145 -8.00 14.85 -0.27
CA ALA A 145 -6.94 15.53 0.47
C ALA A 145 -5.68 14.68 0.70
N SER A 146 -5.69 13.43 0.27
CA SER A 146 -4.54 12.52 0.36
C SER A 146 -4.25 11.90 -1.01
N ALA A 147 -2.97 11.72 -1.33
CA ALA A 147 -2.54 11.10 -2.58
C ALA A 147 -1.39 10.12 -2.37
N PHE A 148 -1.35 9.11 -3.23
CA PHE A 148 -0.23 8.19 -3.34
C PHE A 148 0.78 8.69 -4.38
N VAL A 149 2.07 8.58 -4.06
CA VAL A 149 3.16 8.86 -4.99
C VAL A 149 4.12 7.67 -4.99
N SER A 150 4.19 6.95 -6.10
CA SER A 150 5.19 5.89 -6.25
C SER A 150 6.56 6.52 -6.49
N ILE A 151 7.50 6.24 -5.60
CA ILE A 151 8.88 6.75 -5.68
C ILE A 151 9.84 5.72 -6.24
N MET A 152 9.45 4.45 -6.23
CA MET A 152 10.24 3.34 -6.74
C MET A 152 9.35 2.14 -7.06
N GLU A 153 9.82 1.26 -7.90
CA GLU A 153 9.19 -0.02 -8.18
C GLU A 153 10.18 -1.17 -8.15
N GLY A 154 9.65 -2.39 -8.00
CA GLY A 154 10.44 -3.60 -7.87
C GLY A 154 11.11 -3.75 -6.50
N CYS A 155 11.84 -4.86 -6.32
CA CYS A 155 12.59 -5.11 -5.10
C CYS A 155 13.70 -6.12 -5.35
N SER A 156 14.94 -5.76 -5.01
CA SER A 156 16.13 -6.60 -5.17
C SER A 156 16.55 -7.35 -3.90
N LYS A 157 15.65 -7.47 -2.89
CA LYS A 157 15.97 -8.19 -1.64
C LYS A 157 15.88 -9.70 -1.78
N TYR A 158 15.12 -10.21 -2.74
CA TYR A 158 14.96 -11.64 -3.02
C TYR A 158 14.70 -12.51 -1.78
N CYS A 159 13.83 -12.01 -0.88
CA CYS A 159 13.36 -12.80 0.27
C CYS A 159 12.78 -14.12 -0.23
N SER A 160 13.08 -15.23 0.43
CA SER A 160 12.85 -16.59 -0.09
C SER A 160 11.37 -16.92 -0.37
N TYR A 161 10.44 -16.21 0.25
CA TYR A 161 8.99 -16.39 0.10
C TYR A 161 8.33 -15.37 -0.86
N CYS A 162 9.07 -14.35 -1.30
CA CYS A 162 8.49 -13.18 -1.94
C CYS A 162 8.50 -13.29 -3.47
N VAL A 163 7.35 -13.02 -4.08
CA VAL A 163 7.15 -13.07 -5.54
C VAL A 163 7.38 -11.70 -6.21
N VAL A 164 7.58 -10.63 -5.44
CA VAL A 164 7.71 -9.26 -5.96
C VAL A 164 8.79 -9.11 -7.05
N PRO A 165 10.03 -9.62 -6.89
CA PRO A 165 11.05 -9.53 -7.95
C PRO A 165 10.59 -10.13 -9.28
N TYR A 166 9.73 -11.14 -9.24
CA TYR A 166 9.24 -11.85 -10.42
C TYR A 166 8.00 -11.21 -11.05
N THR A 167 7.29 -10.34 -10.32
CA THR A 167 6.04 -9.71 -10.78
C THR A 167 6.14 -8.22 -11.01
N ARG A 168 7.10 -7.55 -10.36
CA ARG A 168 7.36 -6.11 -10.50
C ARG A 168 8.80 -5.78 -10.92
N GLY A 169 9.65 -6.80 -11.04
CA GLY A 169 11.04 -6.64 -11.45
C GLY A 169 12.00 -6.25 -10.34
N GLU A 170 13.22 -5.94 -10.73
CA GLU A 170 14.26 -5.42 -9.87
C GLU A 170 13.93 -4.00 -9.40
N GLU A 171 14.63 -3.56 -8.35
CA GLU A 171 14.44 -2.26 -7.74
C GLU A 171 14.90 -1.12 -8.67
N VAL A 172 13.97 -0.22 -9.01
CA VAL A 172 14.21 0.98 -9.78
C VAL A 172 13.64 2.18 -9.04
N SER A 173 14.48 3.14 -8.68
CA SER A 173 14.06 4.42 -8.08
C SER A 173 13.77 5.44 -9.17
N ARG A 174 12.69 6.21 -8.97
CA ARG A 174 12.40 7.37 -9.84
C ARG A 174 13.43 8.46 -9.68
N PRO A 175 13.69 9.26 -10.72
CA PRO A 175 14.48 10.48 -10.61
C PRO A 175 13.93 11.38 -9.49
N PHE A 176 14.86 12.03 -8.79
CA PHE A 176 14.52 12.81 -7.59
C PHE A 176 13.57 13.96 -7.90
N GLU A 177 13.88 14.74 -8.95
CA GLU A 177 13.09 15.89 -9.36
C GLU A 177 11.68 15.50 -9.81
N ASP A 178 11.52 14.35 -10.49
CA ASP A 178 10.21 13.89 -10.97
C ASP A 178 9.25 13.59 -9.82
N VAL A 179 9.80 13.03 -8.73
CA VAL A 179 9.01 12.82 -7.50
C VAL A 179 8.59 14.15 -6.89
N LEU A 180 9.51 15.12 -6.81
CA LEU A 180 9.20 16.45 -6.24
C LEU A 180 8.20 17.22 -7.08
N VAL A 181 8.31 17.16 -8.41
CA VAL A 181 7.36 17.79 -9.34
C VAL A 181 5.96 17.21 -9.18
N GLU A 182 5.84 15.87 -9.08
CA GLU A 182 4.55 15.23 -8.85
C GLU A 182 3.97 15.65 -7.50
N VAL A 183 4.76 15.63 -6.42
CA VAL A 183 4.30 16.04 -5.09
C VAL A 183 3.86 17.51 -5.07
N ALA A 184 4.62 18.41 -5.69
CA ALA A 184 4.27 19.82 -5.76
C ALA A 184 2.97 20.04 -6.54
N GLY A 185 2.81 19.38 -7.69
CA GLY A 185 1.59 19.44 -8.49
C GLY A 185 0.35 18.90 -7.77
N LEU A 186 0.51 17.89 -6.90
CA LEU A 186 -0.54 17.37 -6.03
C LEU A 186 -0.89 18.37 -4.91
N ALA A 187 0.10 18.96 -4.29
CA ALA A 187 -0.09 19.98 -3.26
C ALA A 187 -0.81 21.23 -3.80
N ASP A 188 -0.47 21.68 -5.02
CA ASP A 188 -1.14 22.79 -5.72
C ASP A 188 -2.61 22.48 -6.00
N GLN A 189 -2.99 21.20 -6.19
CA GLN A 189 -4.38 20.75 -6.32
C GLN A 189 -5.10 20.61 -4.96
N GLY A 190 -4.43 20.90 -3.83
CA GLY A 190 -5.03 20.91 -2.48
C GLY A 190 -4.80 19.62 -1.68
N VAL A 191 -3.96 18.70 -2.14
CA VAL A 191 -3.55 17.52 -1.36
C VAL A 191 -2.76 17.94 -0.14
N LYS A 192 -3.14 17.41 1.03
CA LYS A 192 -2.53 17.69 2.33
C LYS A 192 -1.63 16.58 2.83
N GLU A 193 -1.98 15.33 2.55
CA GLU A 193 -1.21 14.15 2.94
C GLU A 193 -0.64 13.44 1.70
N ILE A 194 0.68 13.30 1.65
CA ILE A 194 1.38 12.51 0.64
C ILE A 194 1.79 11.18 1.26
N THR A 195 1.39 10.08 0.62
CA THR A 195 1.88 8.74 0.98
C THR A 195 2.86 8.24 -0.08
N LEU A 196 4.14 8.17 0.29
CA LEU A 196 5.19 7.65 -0.59
C LEU A 196 5.12 6.13 -0.65
N LEU A 197 5.06 5.59 -1.87
CA LEU A 197 4.89 4.18 -2.16
C LEU A 197 6.09 3.57 -2.86
N GLY A 198 6.29 2.28 -2.62
CA GLY A 198 7.25 1.41 -3.28
C GLY A 198 7.19 0.02 -2.67
N GLN A 199 7.95 -0.93 -3.17
CA GLN A 199 8.06 -2.26 -2.58
C GLN A 199 9.11 -2.31 -1.46
N ASN A 200 9.97 -1.27 -1.38
CA ASN A 200 11.02 -1.11 -0.38
C ASN A 200 11.41 0.38 -0.29
N VAL A 201 10.48 1.23 0.15
CA VAL A 201 10.62 2.71 0.02
C VAL A 201 11.89 3.28 0.64
N ASN A 202 12.36 2.71 1.75
CA ASN A 202 13.55 3.21 2.43
C ASN A 202 14.88 2.79 1.76
N ALA A 203 14.81 1.97 0.68
CA ALA A 203 15.94 1.74 -0.21
C ALA A 203 16.01 2.74 -1.37
N TYR A 204 15.13 3.73 -1.44
CA TYR A 204 15.13 4.74 -2.49
C TYR A 204 16.52 5.35 -2.70
N ARG A 205 16.94 5.43 -3.97
CA ARG A 205 18.20 6.00 -4.46
C ARG A 205 17.94 6.74 -5.76
N GLY A 206 17.29 7.91 -5.68
CA GLY A 206 16.93 8.71 -6.84
C GLY A 206 18.12 9.50 -7.38
N LYS A 207 18.33 9.47 -8.68
CA LYS A 207 19.34 10.29 -9.34
C LYS A 207 18.90 11.76 -9.30
N MET A 208 19.84 12.68 -8.96
CA MET A 208 19.59 14.12 -8.88
C MET A 208 20.04 14.81 -10.18
N GLY A 209 19.10 15.35 -10.91
CA GLY A 209 19.33 16.07 -12.17
C GLY A 209 20.18 15.29 -13.17
N THR A 210 21.10 16.00 -13.82
CA THR A 210 22.07 15.42 -14.75
C THR A 210 23.38 15.00 -14.09
N SER A 211 23.52 15.22 -12.78
CA SER A 211 24.71 14.88 -12.00
C SER A 211 24.79 13.37 -11.72
N SER A 212 25.94 12.91 -11.22
CA SER A 212 26.08 11.55 -10.68
C SER A 212 25.62 11.44 -9.19
N GLU A 213 25.09 12.51 -8.64
CA GLU A 213 24.63 12.57 -7.26
C GLU A 213 23.34 11.77 -7.09
N ILE A 214 23.25 11.06 -5.97
CA ILE A 214 22.11 10.19 -5.66
C ILE A 214 21.54 10.63 -4.31
N ALA A 215 20.25 11.00 -4.30
CA ALA A 215 19.49 11.25 -3.10
C ALA A 215 19.05 9.93 -2.47
N ASP A 216 19.28 9.76 -1.16
CA ASP A 216 18.68 8.70 -0.39
C ASP A 216 17.25 9.06 0.06
N PHE A 217 16.57 8.11 0.72
CA PHE A 217 15.20 8.32 1.18
C PHE A 217 15.06 9.42 2.23
N ALA A 218 16.05 9.58 3.12
CA ALA A 218 16.04 10.65 4.13
C ALA A 218 16.13 12.03 3.46
N THR A 219 17.01 12.19 2.47
CA THR A 219 17.11 13.40 1.65
C THR A 219 15.78 13.68 0.92
N LEU A 220 15.15 12.68 0.33
CA LEU A 220 13.85 12.86 -0.33
C LEU A 220 12.79 13.37 0.67
N LEU A 221 12.74 12.82 1.87
CA LEU A 221 11.81 13.25 2.91
C LEU A 221 12.03 14.71 3.31
N ASP A 222 13.29 15.19 3.41
CA ASP A 222 13.62 16.57 3.74
C ASP A 222 13.02 17.53 2.68
N TYR A 223 13.20 17.22 1.39
CA TYR A 223 12.68 18.07 0.31
C TYR A 223 11.15 18.01 0.18
N VAL A 224 10.53 16.83 0.34
CA VAL A 224 9.07 16.72 0.33
C VAL A 224 8.45 17.47 1.51
N HIS A 225 9.13 17.50 2.67
CA HIS A 225 8.71 18.26 3.83
C HIS A 225 8.65 19.77 3.53
N ASP A 226 9.57 20.28 2.73
CA ASP A 226 9.66 21.71 2.44
C ASP A 226 8.66 22.18 1.36
N ILE A 227 7.98 21.25 0.67
CA ILE A 227 6.97 21.61 -0.34
C ILE A 227 5.79 22.32 0.35
N PRO A 228 5.43 23.56 -0.10
CA PRO A 228 4.25 24.25 0.39
C PRO A 228 2.97 23.44 0.13
N GLY A 229 2.02 23.50 1.06
CA GLY A 229 0.74 22.78 0.95
C GLY A 229 0.78 21.33 1.46
N VAL A 230 1.92 20.65 1.45
CA VAL A 230 2.08 19.35 2.12
C VAL A 230 2.05 19.58 3.64
N GLU A 231 1.15 18.90 4.32
CA GLU A 231 1.00 18.98 5.79
C GLU A 231 1.31 17.66 6.49
N ARG A 232 1.22 16.54 5.77
CA ARG A 232 1.59 15.20 6.27
C ARG A 232 2.34 14.40 5.24
N ILE A 233 3.37 13.69 5.69
CA ILE A 233 4.14 12.73 4.90
C ILE A 233 4.01 11.38 5.56
N ARG A 234 3.56 10.41 4.79
CA ARG A 234 3.47 8.99 5.16
C ARG A 234 4.27 8.16 4.16
N TYR A 235 4.76 7.03 4.58
CA TYR A 235 5.32 6.03 3.67
C TYR A 235 5.00 4.62 4.14
N VAL A 236 5.04 3.66 3.24
CA VAL A 236 4.71 2.27 3.53
C VAL A 236 5.69 1.33 2.84
N THR A 237 5.76 0.09 3.33
CA THR A 237 6.58 -0.98 2.75
C THR A 237 8.08 -0.73 2.89
N SER A 238 8.55 -0.69 4.15
CA SER A 238 9.96 -0.51 4.49
C SER A 238 10.65 -1.85 4.77
N HIS A 239 11.98 -1.89 4.59
CA HIS A 239 12.80 -3.03 4.98
C HIS A 239 13.74 -2.64 6.13
N PRO A 240 13.83 -3.43 7.22
CA PRO A 240 14.65 -3.09 8.38
C PRO A 240 16.13 -2.81 8.07
N ASN A 241 16.73 -3.51 7.09
CA ASN A 241 18.12 -3.30 6.69
C ASN A 241 18.41 -1.94 6.05
N GLU A 242 17.38 -1.31 5.48
CA GLU A 242 17.51 0.02 4.87
C GLU A 242 17.15 1.15 5.84
N PHE A 243 16.96 0.82 7.14
CA PHE A 243 16.63 1.82 8.14
C PHE A 243 17.89 2.47 8.68
N THR A 244 18.42 3.44 7.95
CA THR A 244 19.66 4.15 8.25
C THR A 244 19.52 5.09 9.45
N GLN A 245 20.66 5.53 10.03
CA GLN A 245 20.64 6.53 11.10
C GLN A 245 20.05 7.87 10.58
N SER A 246 20.36 8.28 9.34
CA SER A 246 19.78 9.49 8.73
C SER A 246 18.25 9.45 8.66
N LEU A 247 17.69 8.28 8.34
CA LEU A 247 16.23 8.09 8.34
C LEU A 247 15.64 8.12 9.76
N ILE A 248 16.34 7.57 10.77
CA ILE A 248 15.93 7.68 12.17
C ILE A 248 15.92 9.16 12.59
N ASP A 249 16.96 9.93 12.23
CA ASP A 249 17.09 11.34 12.56
C ASP A 249 16.02 12.20 11.87
N SER A 250 15.47 11.76 10.73
CA SER A 250 14.35 12.42 10.06
C SER A 250 13.10 12.48 10.96
N TYR A 251 12.87 11.49 11.82
CA TYR A 251 11.77 11.54 12.79
C TYR A 251 11.92 12.63 13.85
N ALA A 252 13.14 13.10 14.13
CA ALA A 252 13.38 14.24 14.99
C ALA A 252 13.21 15.57 14.25
N ARG A 253 13.65 15.64 12.98
CA ARG A 253 13.71 16.90 12.22
C ARG A 253 12.40 17.27 11.52
N LEU A 254 11.60 16.28 11.09
CA LEU A 254 10.49 16.47 10.17
C LEU A 254 9.13 16.34 10.87
N PRO A 255 8.54 17.44 11.37
CA PRO A 255 7.25 17.38 12.06
C PRO A 255 6.09 16.95 11.16
N LYS A 256 6.17 17.13 9.84
CA LYS A 256 5.15 16.65 8.90
C LYS A 256 5.22 15.13 8.67
N LEU A 257 6.34 14.46 9.03
CA LEU A 257 6.42 13.01 8.99
C LEU A 257 5.53 12.44 10.09
N VAL A 258 4.52 11.67 9.70
CA VAL A 258 3.49 11.18 10.61
C VAL A 258 4.03 10.29 11.72
N ASN A 259 3.33 10.27 12.85
CA ASN A 259 3.69 9.43 14.01
C ASN A 259 3.21 7.98 13.84
N HIS A 260 3.56 7.39 12.70
CA HIS A 260 3.25 6.00 12.33
C HIS A 260 4.36 5.42 11.45
N LEU A 261 4.75 4.19 11.73
CA LEU A 261 5.71 3.44 10.92
C LEU A 261 5.22 2.02 10.66
N HIS A 262 5.12 1.66 9.38
CA HIS A 262 4.96 0.27 8.95
C HIS A 262 6.32 -0.33 8.61
N LEU A 263 6.81 -1.25 9.47
CA LEU A 263 8.11 -1.90 9.34
C LEU A 263 7.96 -3.42 9.45
N PRO A 264 7.76 -4.11 8.32
CA PRO A 264 7.53 -5.56 8.29
C PRO A 264 8.72 -6.37 8.80
N VAL A 265 8.58 -7.01 9.97
CA VAL A 265 9.60 -7.91 10.53
C VAL A 265 9.50 -9.32 9.97
N GLN A 266 8.30 -9.77 9.63
CA GLN A 266 7.92 -11.10 9.14
C GLN A 266 7.97 -12.20 10.20
N HIS A 267 9.02 -12.30 11.05
CA HIS A 267 9.14 -13.30 12.10
C HIS A 267 10.00 -12.82 13.27
N GLY A 268 9.87 -13.45 14.44
CA GLY A 268 10.66 -13.11 15.64
C GLY A 268 11.82 -14.05 15.95
N SER A 269 12.00 -15.14 15.18
CA SER A 269 13.12 -16.08 15.31
C SER A 269 14.18 -15.81 14.26
N ASP A 270 15.44 -15.64 14.69
CA ASP A 270 16.58 -15.42 13.79
C ASP A 270 16.79 -16.59 12.81
N LYS A 271 16.53 -17.83 13.27
CA LYS A 271 16.55 -19.02 12.41
C LYS A 271 15.58 -18.87 11.23
N ILE A 272 14.36 -18.44 11.50
CA ILE A 272 13.33 -18.28 10.45
C ILE A 272 13.62 -17.03 9.60
N LEU A 273 14.06 -15.92 10.19
CA LEU A 273 14.49 -14.73 9.45
C LEU A 273 15.63 -15.06 8.47
N MET A 274 16.59 -15.87 8.88
CA MET A 274 17.65 -16.35 8.00
C MET A 274 17.11 -17.23 6.86
N ALA A 275 16.20 -18.17 7.16
CA ALA A 275 15.56 -19.01 6.15
C ALA A 275 14.70 -18.19 5.18
N MET A 276 14.09 -17.11 5.65
CA MET A 276 13.38 -16.10 4.83
C MET A 276 14.31 -15.19 4.04
N LYS A 277 15.65 -15.25 4.26
CA LYS A 277 16.66 -14.35 3.68
C LYS A 277 16.40 -12.87 4.02
N ARG A 278 16.05 -12.58 5.27
CA ARG A 278 15.77 -11.19 5.68
C ARG A 278 17.02 -10.36 5.94
N GLY A 279 18.16 -10.99 6.26
CA GLY A 279 19.46 -10.32 6.40
C GLY A 279 19.61 -9.48 7.67
N TYR A 280 18.76 -9.66 8.68
CA TYR A 280 18.83 -9.04 10.00
C TYR A 280 18.32 -10.00 11.07
N THR A 281 18.64 -9.70 12.33
CA THR A 281 18.19 -10.40 13.52
C THR A 281 17.02 -9.68 14.20
N ALA A 282 16.27 -10.39 15.04
CA ALA A 282 15.23 -9.80 15.88
C ALA A 282 15.81 -8.74 16.86
N MET A 283 17.08 -8.87 17.25
CA MET A 283 17.76 -7.90 18.11
C MET A 283 18.03 -6.58 17.37
N GLU A 284 18.53 -6.63 16.14
CA GLU A 284 18.77 -5.45 15.31
C GLU A 284 17.46 -4.71 15.02
N TYR A 285 16.39 -5.46 14.67
CA TYR A 285 15.07 -4.90 14.50
C TYR A 285 14.58 -4.15 15.75
N LYS A 286 14.65 -4.78 16.92
CA LYS A 286 14.29 -4.14 18.20
C LYS A 286 15.16 -2.92 18.52
N SER A 287 16.44 -2.95 18.14
CA SER A 287 17.35 -1.82 18.33
C SER A 287 16.90 -0.59 17.54
N THR A 288 16.51 -0.78 16.28
CA THR A 288 15.95 0.28 15.44
C THR A 288 14.69 0.89 16.05
N ILE A 289 13.76 0.06 16.53
CA ILE A 289 12.53 0.56 17.18
C ILE A 289 12.85 1.32 18.47
N ARG A 290 13.79 0.86 19.28
CA ARG A 290 14.20 1.57 20.51
C ARG A 290 14.76 2.97 20.20
N LYS A 291 15.60 3.10 19.16
CA LYS A 291 16.12 4.40 18.72
C LYS A 291 14.98 5.34 18.27
N LEU A 292 14.03 4.84 17.49
CA LEU A 292 12.89 5.61 17.04
C LEU A 292 12.00 6.05 18.20
N ARG A 293 11.70 5.17 19.16
CA ARG A 293 10.89 5.50 20.34
C ARG A 293 11.62 6.40 21.34
N ALA A 294 12.94 6.45 21.32
CA ALA A 294 13.68 7.47 22.08
C ALA A 294 13.44 8.88 21.54
N ILE A 295 13.14 9.01 20.23
CA ILE A 295 12.81 10.28 19.57
C ILE A 295 11.29 10.55 19.66
N ARG A 296 10.46 9.57 19.33
CA ARG A 296 8.98 9.63 19.37
C ARG A 296 8.42 8.49 20.23
N PRO A 297 8.24 8.70 21.53
CA PRO A 297 7.82 7.63 22.47
C PRO A 297 6.48 6.98 22.13
N ASP A 298 5.57 7.72 21.54
CA ASP A 298 4.22 7.29 21.14
C ASP A 298 4.12 6.87 19.66
N LEU A 299 5.27 6.62 18.99
CA LEU A 299 5.31 6.15 17.61
C LEU A 299 4.49 4.87 17.43
N ALA A 300 3.42 4.97 16.64
CA ALA A 300 2.57 3.84 16.31
C ALA A 300 3.29 2.90 15.33
N MET A 301 3.48 1.64 15.76
CA MET A 301 4.18 0.63 14.97
C MET A 301 3.20 -0.33 14.32
N SER A 302 3.39 -0.61 13.04
CA SER A 302 2.71 -1.71 12.35
C SER A 302 3.70 -2.63 11.66
N SER A 303 3.32 -3.89 11.48
CA SER A 303 4.19 -4.91 10.89
C SER A 303 3.41 -6.01 10.21
N ASP A 304 4.11 -6.78 9.37
CA ASP A 304 3.62 -8.03 8.80
C ASP A 304 4.24 -9.22 9.51
N PHE A 305 3.45 -10.30 9.67
CA PHE A 305 3.88 -11.56 10.26
C PHE A 305 3.47 -12.75 9.39
N ILE A 306 4.38 -13.68 9.22
CA ILE A 306 4.13 -14.96 8.55
C ILE A 306 4.32 -16.08 9.56
N VAL A 307 3.26 -16.84 9.85
CA VAL A 307 3.30 -18.03 10.70
C VAL A 307 3.33 -19.29 9.86
N GLY A 308 3.88 -20.37 10.41
CA GLY A 308 3.96 -21.66 9.72
C GLY A 308 4.86 -21.65 8.51
N PHE A 309 5.92 -20.85 8.53
CA PHE A 309 6.99 -20.93 7.54
C PHE A 309 7.67 -22.32 7.64
N PRO A 310 8.07 -22.96 6.52
CA PRO A 310 8.69 -24.28 6.55
C PRO A 310 9.86 -24.36 7.54
N GLY A 311 9.81 -25.33 8.46
CA GLY A 311 10.79 -25.52 9.52
C GLY A 311 10.60 -24.67 10.79
N GLU A 312 9.48 -23.90 10.91
CA GLU A 312 9.10 -23.19 12.13
C GLU A 312 8.71 -24.19 13.23
N THR A 313 9.43 -24.13 14.35
CA THR A 313 9.12 -24.89 15.57
C THR A 313 8.27 -24.12 16.55
N ASP A 314 7.78 -24.76 17.63
CA ASP A 314 7.05 -24.05 18.69
C ASP A 314 7.97 -23.03 19.39
N GLU A 315 9.25 -23.35 19.60
CA GLU A 315 10.24 -22.40 20.14
C GLU A 315 10.43 -21.17 19.22
N ASP A 316 10.43 -21.37 17.89
CA ASP A 316 10.52 -20.27 16.94
C ASP A 316 9.28 -19.38 17.02
N PHE A 317 8.09 -19.98 17.14
CA PHE A 317 6.84 -19.26 17.33
C PHE A 317 6.81 -18.49 18.66
N ASP A 318 7.27 -19.09 19.76
CA ASP A 318 7.41 -18.41 21.07
C ASP A 318 8.34 -17.18 21.00
N LYS A 319 9.43 -17.25 20.21
CA LYS A 319 10.31 -16.09 19.96
C LYS A 319 9.55 -14.98 19.24
N MET A 320 8.69 -15.31 18.28
CA MET A 320 7.85 -14.33 17.60
C MET A 320 6.84 -13.69 18.57
N MET A 321 6.19 -14.48 19.43
CA MET A 321 5.24 -13.95 20.43
C MET A 321 5.94 -13.00 21.41
N ARG A 322 7.15 -13.37 21.89
CA ARG A 322 7.97 -12.48 22.73
C ARG A 322 8.38 -11.19 22.02
N LEU A 323 8.64 -11.22 20.70
CA LEU A 323 8.91 -10.01 19.94
C LEU A 323 7.68 -9.10 19.91
N ILE A 324 6.51 -9.67 19.65
CA ILE A 324 5.22 -8.94 19.59
C ILE A 324 4.96 -8.23 20.92
N ASP A 325 5.07 -8.95 22.04
CA ASP A 325 4.86 -8.39 23.38
C ASP A 325 5.85 -7.27 23.71
N ASN A 326 7.12 -7.43 23.32
CA ASN A 326 8.17 -6.43 23.56
C ASN A 326 8.00 -5.16 22.75
N VAL A 327 7.49 -5.27 21.53
CA VAL A 327 7.31 -4.10 20.64
C VAL A 327 6.00 -3.39 20.90
N GLY A 328 4.89 -4.11 21.15
CA GLY A 328 3.56 -3.53 21.31
C GLY A 328 3.11 -2.85 20.02
N TYR A 329 2.61 -3.63 19.08
CA TYR A 329 2.16 -3.13 17.80
C TYR A 329 0.77 -2.51 17.87
N ASP A 330 0.59 -1.41 17.16
CA ASP A 330 -0.69 -0.71 17.01
C ASP A 330 -1.62 -1.40 16.00
N THR A 331 -1.03 -2.08 15.01
CA THR A 331 -1.75 -2.92 14.06
C THR A 331 -0.79 -3.91 13.41
N SER A 332 -1.32 -4.98 12.83
CA SER A 332 -0.51 -5.90 12.03
C SER A 332 -1.33 -6.57 10.93
N PHE A 333 -0.61 -7.04 9.91
CA PHE A 333 -1.12 -7.98 8.93
C PHE A 333 -0.42 -9.31 9.15
N SER A 334 -1.19 -10.36 9.44
CA SER A 334 -0.65 -11.68 9.77
C SER A 334 -1.27 -12.77 8.89
N PHE A 335 -0.42 -13.66 8.41
CA PHE A 335 -0.78 -14.67 7.42
C PHE A 335 -0.16 -16.01 7.76
N ILE A 336 -0.83 -17.11 7.39
CA ILE A 336 -0.18 -18.40 7.26
C ILE A 336 0.70 -18.35 6.01
N TYR A 337 1.92 -18.90 6.10
CA TYR A 337 2.77 -19.06 4.92
C TYR A 337 2.02 -19.81 3.81
N SER A 338 2.06 -19.26 2.62
CA SER A 338 1.51 -19.85 1.41
C SER A 338 2.60 -19.87 0.33
N PRO A 339 2.96 -21.05 -0.19
CA PRO A 339 4.01 -21.16 -1.20
C PRO A 339 3.60 -20.42 -2.48
N ARG A 340 4.56 -19.67 -3.04
CA ARG A 340 4.37 -18.94 -4.30
C ARG A 340 5.20 -19.58 -5.39
N PRO A 341 4.60 -19.89 -6.56
CA PRO A 341 5.33 -20.47 -7.68
C PRO A 341 6.58 -19.64 -8.02
N GLY A 342 7.70 -20.32 -8.26
CA GLY A 342 8.97 -19.69 -8.62
C GLY A 342 9.79 -19.15 -7.45
N THR A 343 9.25 -19.09 -6.22
CA THR A 343 10.02 -18.65 -5.04
C THR A 343 10.83 -19.78 -4.41
N PRO A 344 12.03 -19.52 -3.86
CA PRO A 344 12.86 -20.53 -3.23
C PRO A 344 12.16 -21.29 -2.09
N ALA A 345 11.36 -20.58 -1.27
CA ALA A 345 10.66 -21.20 -0.14
C ALA A 345 9.56 -22.18 -0.56
N ALA A 346 9.02 -22.07 -1.79
CA ALA A 346 8.02 -23.01 -2.30
C ALA A 346 8.55 -24.45 -2.44
N ASN A 347 9.87 -24.62 -2.54
CA ASN A 347 10.53 -25.93 -2.66
C ASN A 347 10.99 -26.51 -1.31
N ILE A 348 10.78 -25.79 -0.21
CA ILE A 348 11.13 -26.27 1.13
C ILE A 348 10.01 -27.21 1.61
N LYS A 349 10.41 -28.41 2.03
CA LYS A 349 9.46 -29.36 2.61
C LYS A 349 8.80 -28.80 3.86
N ASP A 350 7.49 -28.88 3.91
CA ASP A 350 6.68 -28.38 5.01
C ASP A 350 5.75 -29.47 5.52
N ASP A 351 6.14 -30.04 6.67
CA ASP A 351 5.39 -31.12 7.32
C ASP A 351 4.46 -30.60 8.45
N THR A 352 4.41 -29.28 8.67
CA THR A 352 3.59 -28.69 9.74
C THR A 352 2.11 -28.75 9.38
N PRO A 353 1.27 -29.44 10.17
CA PRO A 353 -0.17 -29.51 9.89
C PRO A 353 -0.83 -28.13 9.82
N HIS A 354 -1.74 -27.96 8.89
CA HIS A 354 -2.47 -26.68 8.74
C HIS A 354 -3.21 -26.25 10.02
N SER A 355 -3.71 -27.22 10.80
CA SER A 355 -4.37 -26.95 12.08
C SER A 355 -3.44 -26.31 13.12
N VAL A 356 -2.15 -26.67 13.11
CA VAL A 356 -1.13 -26.05 13.99
C VAL A 356 -0.88 -24.62 13.53
N LYS A 357 -0.67 -24.39 12.22
CA LYS A 357 -0.48 -23.06 11.66
C LYS A 357 -1.67 -22.13 11.96
N LEU A 358 -2.89 -22.65 11.83
CA LEU A 358 -4.11 -21.91 12.11
C LEU A 358 -4.20 -21.50 13.59
N LYS A 359 -3.86 -22.41 14.52
CA LYS A 359 -3.81 -22.10 15.97
C LYS A 359 -2.76 -21.03 16.27
N ARG A 360 -1.57 -21.11 15.67
CA ARG A 360 -0.53 -20.09 15.83
C ARG A 360 -1.02 -18.73 15.31
N LEU A 361 -1.65 -18.68 14.13
CA LEU A 361 -2.20 -17.45 13.57
C LEU A 361 -3.26 -16.84 14.50
N GLN A 362 -4.21 -17.64 14.99
CA GLN A 362 -5.25 -17.18 15.90
C GLN A 362 -4.67 -16.63 17.21
N HIS A 363 -3.67 -17.31 17.77
CA HIS A 363 -2.99 -16.85 18.99
C HIS A 363 -2.29 -15.51 18.75
N LEU A 364 -1.53 -15.37 17.65
CA LEU A 364 -0.88 -14.13 17.28
C LEU A 364 -1.89 -12.99 17.11
N GLN A 365 -2.96 -13.23 16.34
CA GLN A 365 -4.00 -12.21 16.10
C GLN A 365 -4.66 -11.77 17.39
N SER A 366 -5.01 -12.71 18.28
CA SER A 366 -5.60 -12.38 19.60
C SER A 366 -4.66 -11.55 20.47
N THR A 367 -3.34 -11.78 20.40
CA THR A 367 -2.35 -11.00 21.15
C THR A 367 -2.26 -9.57 20.60
N ILE A 368 -2.20 -9.43 19.28
CA ILE A 368 -2.21 -8.10 18.62
C ILE A 368 -3.50 -7.36 18.93
N ASP A 369 -4.67 -8.02 18.84
CA ASP A 369 -5.97 -7.38 19.10
C ASP A 369 -6.04 -6.79 20.52
N LYS A 370 -5.48 -7.47 21.53
CA LYS A 370 -5.37 -6.93 22.89
C LYS A 370 -4.52 -5.66 22.95
N SER A 371 -3.39 -5.64 22.24
CA SER A 371 -2.54 -4.45 22.14
C SER A 371 -3.27 -3.29 21.46
N VAL A 372 -3.94 -3.57 20.35
CA VAL A 372 -4.74 -2.58 19.60
C VAL A 372 -5.86 -2.00 20.48
N GLU A 373 -6.55 -2.83 21.25
CA GLU A 373 -7.62 -2.41 22.15
C GLU A 373 -7.06 -1.49 23.26
N ALA A 374 -5.96 -1.87 23.90
CA ALA A 374 -5.31 -1.07 24.93
C ALA A 374 -4.82 0.28 24.39
N ILE A 375 -4.20 0.31 23.21
CA ILE A 375 -3.75 1.55 22.55
C ILE A 375 -4.95 2.42 22.14
N SER A 376 -6.06 1.81 21.65
CA SER A 376 -7.28 2.56 21.36
C SER A 376 -7.84 3.20 22.61
N ALA A 377 -7.98 2.44 23.70
CA ALA A 377 -8.50 2.93 24.97
C ALA A 377 -7.67 4.10 25.53
N SER A 378 -6.33 4.08 25.35
CA SER A 378 -5.47 5.19 25.78
C SER A 378 -5.71 6.50 25.02
N ARG A 379 -6.42 6.47 23.90
CA ARG A 379 -6.78 7.68 23.14
C ARG A 379 -8.04 8.36 23.66
N LEU A 380 -8.82 7.72 24.54
CA LEU A 380 -10.03 8.30 25.10
C LEU A 380 -9.72 9.62 25.83
N GLY A 381 -10.48 10.68 25.54
CA GLY A 381 -10.31 12.02 26.07
C GLY A 381 -9.17 12.84 25.44
N THR A 382 -8.30 12.23 24.62
CA THR A 382 -7.22 12.97 23.95
C THR A 382 -7.74 13.76 22.74
N ILE A 383 -7.01 14.81 22.37
CA ILE A 383 -7.26 15.53 21.12
C ILE A 383 -6.37 14.92 20.04
N GLN A 384 -6.97 14.55 18.92
CA GLN A 384 -6.30 13.99 17.77
C GLN A 384 -6.49 14.89 16.56
N ARG A 385 -5.39 15.23 15.88
CA ARG A 385 -5.45 15.97 14.61
C ARG A 385 -5.82 15.01 13.48
N VAL A 386 -6.97 15.22 12.84
CA VAL A 386 -7.59 14.31 11.87
C VAL A 386 -7.64 14.97 10.50
N LEU A 387 -7.12 14.32 9.47
CA LEU A 387 -7.37 14.70 8.08
C LEU A 387 -8.75 14.16 7.68
N VAL A 388 -9.67 15.04 7.30
CA VAL A 388 -11.04 14.68 6.94
C VAL A 388 -11.09 14.25 5.49
N GLU A 389 -11.42 12.98 5.25
CA GLU A 389 -11.41 12.38 3.91
C GLU A 389 -12.76 12.46 3.19
N GLY A 390 -13.86 12.56 3.94
CA GLY A 390 -15.21 12.65 3.35
C GLY A 390 -16.33 12.20 4.29
N PRO A 391 -17.53 11.95 3.75
CA PRO A 391 -18.66 11.45 4.50
C PRO A 391 -18.43 10.03 5.01
N ALA A 392 -18.91 9.74 6.22
CA ALA A 392 -18.85 8.40 6.80
C ALA A 392 -19.86 7.45 6.12
N ARG A 393 -19.39 6.32 5.58
CA ARG A 393 -20.22 5.39 4.79
C ARG A 393 -21.36 4.73 5.59
N LYS A 394 -21.20 4.55 6.91
CA LYS A 394 -22.13 3.78 7.77
C LYS A 394 -22.90 4.64 8.78
N THR A 395 -22.56 5.90 8.92
CA THR A 395 -23.15 6.81 9.90
C THR A 395 -23.69 8.03 9.15
N PRO A 396 -25.01 8.19 9.00
CA PRO A 396 -25.58 9.36 8.35
C PRO A 396 -25.15 10.66 9.04
N ASN A 397 -24.93 11.72 8.25
CA ASN A 397 -24.55 13.06 8.70
C ASN A 397 -23.23 13.10 9.53
N ALA A 398 -22.38 12.11 9.40
CA ALA A 398 -21.06 12.10 10.01
C ALA A 398 -19.95 12.15 8.96
N LEU A 399 -18.82 12.70 9.35
CA LEU A 399 -17.59 12.73 8.59
C LEU A 399 -16.64 11.61 9.02
N PHE A 400 -15.76 11.24 8.11
CA PHE A 400 -14.72 10.25 8.30
C PHE A 400 -13.36 10.88 7.99
N GLY A 401 -12.36 10.55 8.80
CA GLY A 401 -10.98 10.95 8.55
C GLY A 401 -9.99 10.03 9.25
N ARG A 402 -8.69 10.37 9.18
CA ARG A 402 -7.61 9.61 9.80
C ARG A 402 -6.70 10.48 10.65
N THR A 403 -6.28 9.91 11.77
CA THR A 403 -5.23 10.49 12.62
C THR A 403 -3.85 10.31 11.98
N GLU A 404 -2.82 10.93 12.56
CA GLU A 404 -1.43 10.69 12.17
C GLU A 404 -1.01 9.22 12.31
N CYS A 405 -1.46 8.54 13.36
CA CYS A 405 -1.22 7.11 13.55
C CYS A 405 -2.11 6.20 12.68
N ASN A 406 -2.74 6.78 11.64
CA ASN A 406 -3.57 6.09 10.65
C ASN A 406 -4.86 5.44 11.20
N ARG A 407 -5.34 5.87 12.39
CA ARG A 407 -6.60 5.37 12.94
C ARG A 407 -7.79 6.08 12.31
N PRO A 408 -8.82 5.33 11.88
CA PRO A 408 -10.09 5.90 11.44
C PRO A 408 -10.79 6.64 12.58
N VAL A 409 -11.33 7.81 12.28
CA VAL A 409 -12.17 8.60 13.20
C VAL A 409 -13.47 8.94 12.50
N VAL A 410 -14.59 8.72 13.21
CA VAL A 410 -15.93 9.14 12.77
C VAL A 410 -16.45 10.20 13.74
N PHE A 411 -16.89 11.33 13.21
CA PHE A 411 -17.34 12.47 14.01
C PHE A 411 -18.39 13.29 13.27
N THR A 412 -19.16 14.11 14.00
CA THR A 412 -20.09 15.07 13.40
C THR A 412 -19.39 16.39 13.13
N GLY A 413 -19.54 16.93 11.96
CA GLY A 413 -18.93 18.20 11.56
C GLY A 413 -19.51 18.75 10.26
N PRO A 414 -19.21 20.00 9.90
CA PRO A 414 -19.69 20.60 8.66
C PRO A 414 -18.90 20.06 7.45
N ASP A 415 -19.58 19.88 6.31
CA ASP A 415 -18.97 19.37 5.06
C ASP A 415 -17.77 20.19 4.57
N ARG A 416 -17.70 21.49 4.90
CA ARG A 416 -16.53 22.34 4.61
C ARG A 416 -15.23 21.88 5.28
N SER A 417 -15.31 20.97 6.26
CA SER A 417 -14.14 20.36 6.91
C SER A 417 -13.51 19.26 6.05
N ILE A 418 -14.17 18.79 4.99
CA ILE A 418 -13.61 17.79 4.08
C ILE A 418 -12.36 18.38 3.42
N GLY A 419 -11.27 17.60 3.41
CA GLY A 419 -9.97 18.04 2.94
C GLY A 419 -9.16 18.88 3.92
N GLN A 420 -9.66 19.12 5.14
CA GLN A 420 -8.96 19.92 6.16
C GLN A 420 -8.43 19.02 7.29
N LEU A 421 -7.42 19.53 7.98
CA LEU A 421 -6.95 18.98 9.25
C LEU A 421 -7.75 19.61 10.38
N VAL A 422 -8.45 18.80 11.17
CA VAL A 422 -9.35 19.23 12.23
C VAL A 422 -8.96 18.54 13.55
N ASP A 423 -8.96 19.28 14.64
CA ASP A 423 -8.71 18.75 15.97
C ASP A 423 -10.00 18.12 16.54
N ILE A 424 -9.93 16.83 16.87
CA ILE A 424 -11.05 16.02 17.35
C ILE A 424 -10.75 15.50 18.75
N ARG A 425 -11.60 15.80 19.72
CA ARG A 425 -11.58 15.17 21.05
C ARG A 425 -12.21 13.79 20.94
N ILE A 426 -11.48 12.76 21.31
CA ILE A 426 -11.95 11.38 21.25
C ILE A 426 -12.90 11.10 22.41
N THR A 427 -14.15 10.77 22.11
CA THR A 427 -15.22 10.48 23.08
C THR A 427 -15.49 8.99 23.25
N GLU A 428 -15.21 8.18 22.20
CA GLU A 428 -15.30 6.73 22.24
C GLU A 428 -14.10 6.11 21.50
N ALA A 429 -13.56 5.03 22.02
CA ALA A 429 -12.36 4.38 21.49
C ALA A 429 -12.55 2.89 21.20
N PRO A 430 -13.48 2.49 20.31
CA PRO A 430 -13.56 1.12 19.83
C PRO A 430 -12.25 0.69 19.16
N MET A 431 -11.96 -0.61 19.18
CA MET A 431 -10.70 -1.17 18.70
C MET A 431 -10.32 -0.71 17.27
N ARG A 432 -11.28 -0.62 16.34
CA ARG A 432 -11.01 -0.40 14.91
C ARG A 432 -11.31 0.99 14.39
N SER A 433 -12.04 1.82 15.13
CA SER A 433 -12.33 3.20 14.74
C SER A 433 -12.65 4.03 15.97
N LEU A 434 -12.11 5.22 16.02
CA LEU A 434 -12.40 6.17 17.10
C LEU A 434 -13.67 6.95 16.75
N ARG A 435 -14.31 7.52 17.77
CA ARG A 435 -15.36 8.52 17.62
C ARG A 435 -14.98 9.76 18.42
N GLY A 436 -15.43 10.91 17.98
CA GLY A 436 -15.11 12.15 18.66
C GLY A 436 -15.97 13.32 18.22
N GLU A 437 -15.61 14.46 18.76
CA GLU A 437 -16.28 15.74 18.54
C GLU A 437 -15.23 16.79 18.14
N VAL A 438 -15.62 17.71 17.27
CA VAL A 438 -14.76 18.81 16.84
C VAL A 438 -14.46 19.71 18.05
N VAL A 439 -13.17 19.99 18.29
CA VAL A 439 -12.76 20.95 19.31
C VAL A 439 -13.03 22.36 18.79
N THR A 440 -13.86 23.13 19.49
CA THR A 440 -14.15 24.52 19.14
C THR A 440 -13.02 25.45 19.60
N VAL A 441 -12.90 26.63 18.98
CA VAL A 441 -11.83 27.60 19.29
C VAL A 441 -11.86 28.02 20.77
N ASP A 442 -13.05 28.10 21.36
CA ASP A 442 -13.22 28.48 22.79
C ASP A 442 -12.69 27.39 23.74
N GLU A 443 -12.72 26.11 23.34
CA GLU A 443 -12.18 25.00 24.11
C GLU A 443 -10.68 24.82 23.94
N ALA A 444 -10.11 25.23 22.79
CA ALA A 444 -8.68 25.17 22.52
C ALA A 444 -7.87 26.20 23.31
N LEU A 445 -8.52 27.30 23.76
CA LEU A 445 -7.91 28.35 24.60
C LEU A 445 -7.99 28.04 26.12
N ALA A 446 -8.69 26.95 26.49
CA ALA A 446 -8.90 26.56 27.89
C ALA A 446 -7.96 25.43 28.37
N VAL A 447 -7.04 24.96 27.52
CA VAL A 447 -6.01 23.93 27.77
C VAL A 447 -4.63 24.56 27.65
#